data_17af4c7574301e1b41c267bbb97b68fa
#
_entry.id   17af4c7574301e1b41c267bbb97b68fa
#
_cell.length_a   1.000
_cell.length_b   1.000
_cell.length_c   1.000
_cell.angle_alpha   90.00
_cell.angle_beta   90.00
_cell.angle_gamma   90.00
#
_symmetry.space_group_name_H-M   'P 1'
#
loop_
_entity.id
_entity.type
_entity.pdbx_description
1 polymer ?
#
loop_
_entity_poly.entity_id
_entity_poly.type
_entity_poly.pdbx_seq_one_letter_code
_entity_poly.pdbx_strand_id
1 'polypeptide(L)'
;MSQGSRAPFVVAHRGASAARPEHTLAAYELALQEGADGVECDVRLTRDGHLVCVHDRTVDRTSSGSGLVSEMTLEELRVLDFGADGSPASVLTLSELISLVLDWRSRPTKLFIETKHPVRYGALVENKLLAELQRFGIATPASADHSRAVVMSFAATAVWRIRRAAPLLPTVLLGESSRYLGGSAATTVGATAVGPSVKTLRDHPELVDKAAAAGRATYCWTVDDPGDVQLCADLGVSWIATNHPGRTKALLPAA
;
A
#
# COMPACT_ATOMS: atom_id res chain seq x y z
N MET A 1 26.12 -6.09 -20.58
CA MET A 1 26.59 -6.08 -19.19
C MET A 1 25.33 -5.91 -18.34
N SER A 2 24.86 -6.99 -17.71
CA SER A 2 23.70 -6.99 -16.81
C SER A 2 24.05 -6.08 -15.63
N GLN A 3 23.36 -4.94 -15.52
CA GLN A 3 23.34 -4.20 -14.25
C GLN A 3 22.71 -5.18 -13.25
N GLY A 4 23.45 -5.56 -12.22
CA GLY A 4 22.98 -6.45 -11.19
C GLY A 4 21.63 -5.92 -10.67
N SER A 5 20.57 -6.68 -10.89
CA SER A 5 19.21 -6.33 -10.46
C SER A 5 19.25 -6.15 -8.94
N ARG A 6 18.99 -4.94 -8.47
CA ARG A 6 18.83 -4.68 -7.03
C ARG A 6 17.64 -5.51 -6.55
N ALA A 7 17.81 -6.20 -5.41
CA ALA A 7 16.71 -6.93 -4.81
C ALA A 7 15.48 -6.03 -4.62
N PRO A 8 14.26 -6.53 -4.88
CA PRO A 8 13.05 -5.75 -4.67
C PRO A 8 12.87 -5.40 -3.19
N PHE A 9 12.31 -4.21 -2.93
CA PHE A 9 11.90 -3.84 -1.58
C PHE A 9 10.68 -4.63 -1.15
N VAL A 10 10.69 -5.12 0.08
CA VAL A 10 9.58 -5.88 0.68
C VAL A 10 8.62 -4.95 1.39
N VAL A 11 7.37 -4.96 0.96
CA VAL A 11 6.26 -4.18 1.51
C VAL A 11 5.31 -5.13 2.23
N ALA A 12 5.05 -4.90 3.50
CA ALA A 12 4.13 -5.70 4.30
C ALA A 12 2.68 -5.32 3.96
N HIS A 13 1.98 -6.20 3.25
CA HIS A 13 0.60 -6.03 2.80
C HIS A 13 -0.36 -6.10 4.00
N ARG A 14 -0.91 -4.95 4.40
CA ARG A 14 -1.75 -4.77 5.60
C ARG A 14 -1.01 -5.15 6.90
N GLY A 15 0.32 -4.95 6.94
CA GLY A 15 1.19 -5.45 7.99
C GLY A 15 1.66 -6.88 7.77
N ALA A 16 2.17 -7.56 8.80
CA ALA A 16 2.49 -8.99 8.78
C ALA A 16 1.19 -9.81 8.90
N SER A 17 0.30 -9.66 7.91
CA SER A 17 -1.11 -10.07 7.96
C SER A 17 -1.32 -11.58 7.93
N ALA A 18 -0.30 -12.37 7.59
CA ALA A 18 -0.35 -13.83 7.75
C ALA A 18 -0.12 -14.28 9.21
N ALA A 19 0.44 -13.43 10.06
CA ALA A 19 0.77 -13.76 11.46
C ALA A 19 -0.07 -12.98 12.48
N ARG A 20 -0.66 -11.87 12.09
CA ARG A 20 -1.50 -11.00 12.92
C ARG A 20 -2.72 -10.51 12.11
N PRO A 21 -3.85 -10.16 12.75
CA PRO A 21 -5.00 -9.60 12.05
C PRO A 21 -4.60 -8.38 11.21
N GLU A 22 -5.03 -8.40 9.94
CA GLU A 22 -4.72 -7.33 8.98
C GLU A 22 -5.10 -5.94 9.53
N HIS A 23 -4.31 -4.91 9.17
CA HIS A 23 -4.55 -3.52 9.55
C HIS A 23 -4.54 -3.22 11.05
N THR A 24 -4.10 -4.14 11.90
CA THR A 24 -3.92 -3.86 13.34
C THR A 24 -2.54 -3.27 13.61
N LEU A 25 -2.41 -2.51 14.71
CA LEU A 25 -1.13 -1.99 15.16
C LEU A 25 -0.09 -3.11 15.33
N ALA A 26 -0.50 -4.24 15.93
CA ALA A 26 0.35 -5.42 16.14
C ALA A 26 0.87 -6.04 14.82
N ALA A 27 0.06 -6.02 13.75
CA ALA A 27 0.50 -6.50 12.43
C ALA A 27 1.58 -5.59 11.83
N TYR A 28 1.45 -4.28 11.99
CA TYR A 28 2.43 -3.31 11.49
C TYR A 28 3.72 -3.30 12.32
N GLU A 29 3.62 -3.36 13.64
CA GLU A 29 4.79 -3.48 14.52
C GLU A 29 5.60 -4.74 14.20
N LEU A 30 4.93 -5.88 14.05
CA LEU A 30 5.59 -7.13 13.65
C LEU A 30 6.27 -7.00 12.28
N ALA A 31 5.60 -6.41 11.28
CA ALA A 31 6.18 -6.19 9.97
C ALA A 31 7.47 -5.34 10.02
N LEU A 32 7.47 -4.30 10.84
CA LEU A 32 8.64 -3.44 11.06
C LEU A 32 9.77 -4.19 11.78
N GLN A 33 9.44 -5.01 12.78
CA GLN A 33 10.40 -5.87 13.49
C GLN A 33 11.02 -6.93 12.56
N GLU A 34 10.22 -7.52 11.68
CA GLU A 34 10.65 -8.48 10.66
C GLU A 34 11.46 -7.84 9.53
N GLY A 35 11.58 -6.53 9.57
CA GLY A 35 12.45 -5.81 8.66
C GLY A 35 11.81 -5.48 7.31
N ALA A 36 10.49 -5.31 7.19
CA ALA A 36 9.85 -4.80 5.98
C ALA A 36 10.40 -3.43 5.56
N ASP A 37 10.68 -3.21 4.28
CA ASP A 37 11.18 -1.94 3.75
C ASP A 37 10.07 -0.90 3.61
N GLY A 38 8.83 -1.37 3.55
CA GLY A 38 7.62 -0.60 3.56
C GLY A 38 6.49 -1.33 4.25
N VAL A 39 5.45 -0.61 4.61
CA VAL A 39 4.17 -1.16 5.03
C VAL A 39 3.06 -0.61 4.14
N GLU A 40 2.08 -1.44 3.86
CA GLU A 40 0.96 -1.07 3.01
C GLU A 40 -0.33 -1.02 3.83
N CYS A 41 -1.21 -0.08 3.52
CA CYS A 41 -2.53 0.02 4.12
C CYS A 41 -3.60 0.46 3.12
N ASP A 42 -4.82 -0.04 3.33
CA ASP A 42 -6.04 0.37 2.66
C ASP A 42 -6.78 1.43 3.47
N VAL A 43 -7.08 2.58 2.90
CA VAL A 43 -7.79 3.63 3.65
C VAL A 43 -9.22 3.83 3.17
N ARG A 44 -10.12 3.97 4.15
CA ARG A 44 -11.52 4.35 3.97
C ARG A 44 -11.88 5.52 4.86
N LEU A 45 -12.87 6.28 4.41
CA LEU A 45 -13.35 7.44 5.13
C LEU A 45 -14.59 7.08 5.98
N THR A 46 -14.55 7.40 7.26
CA THR A 46 -15.68 7.30 8.19
C THR A 46 -16.73 8.37 7.90
N ARG A 47 -17.91 8.26 8.50
CA ARG A 47 -19.00 9.25 8.41
C ARG A 47 -18.58 10.64 8.89
N ASP A 48 -17.77 10.70 9.94
CA ASP A 48 -17.26 11.93 10.56
C ASP A 48 -15.90 12.39 10.00
N GLY A 49 -15.41 11.74 8.92
CA GLY A 49 -14.30 12.22 8.10
C GLY A 49 -12.91 11.84 8.57
N HIS A 50 -12.76 10.75 9.31
CA HIS A 50 -11.48 10.14 9.65
C HIS A 50 -11.07 9.10 8.60
N LEU A 51 -9.77 8.97 8.32
CA LEU A 51 -9.21 7.89 7.52
C LEU A 51 -8.83 6.74 8.43
N VAL A 52 -9.44 5.58 8.20
CA VAL A 52 -9.19 4.32 8.93
C VAL A 52 -8.63 3.26 8.01
N CYS A 53 -7.79 2.38 8.56
CA CYS A 53 -7.17 1.27 7.83
C CYS A 53 -8.14 0.08 7.80
N VAL A 54 -8.92 -0.04 6.71
CA VAL A 54 -9.87 -1.14 6.49
C VAL A 54 -9.96 -1.43 4.98
N HIS A 55 -9.77 -2.70 4.60
CA HIS A 55 -9.82 -3.09 3.19
C HIS A 55 -11.24 -3.06 2.62
N ASP A 56 -12.19 -3.73 3.28
CA ASP A 56 -13.54 -3.92 2.77
C ASP A 56 -14.39 -2.66 2.96
N ARG A 57 -15.51 -2.58 2.26
CA ARG A 57 -16.47 -1.48 2.45
C ARG A 57 -17.19 -1.59 3.80
N THR A 58 -17.29 -2.80 4.34
CA THR A 58 -17.91 -3.10 5.62
C THR A 58 -16.87 -3.63 6.60
N VAL A 59 -17.20 -3.64 7.88
CA VAL A 59 -16.33 -4.16 8.95
C VAL A 59 -16.56 -5.63 9.25
N ASP A 60 -17.53 -6.29 8.57
CA ASP A 60 -18.07 -7.61 8.93
C ASP A 60 -17.02 -8.73 8.95
N ARG A 61 -16.06 -8.70 8.04
CA ARG A 61 -15.02 -9.75 7.95
C ARG A 61 -13.92 -9.61 9.00
N THR A 62 -13.59 -8.38 9.37
CA THR A 62 -12.38 -8.08 10.16
C THR A 62 -12.68 -7.52 11.54
N SER A 63 -13.96 -7.47 11.96
CA SER A 63 -14.30 -7.00 13.29
C SER A 63 -15.43 -7.78 13.92
N SER A 64 -15.67 -7.51 15.21
CA SER A 64 -16.79 -8.07 15.97
C SER A 64 -18.16 -7.47 15.60
N GLY A 65 -18.19 -6.44 14.74
CA GLY A 65 -19.41 -5.74 14.33
C GLY A 65 -19.76 -5.96 12.86
N SER A 66 -20.77 -5.21 12.40
CA SER A 66 -21.22 -5.23 11.00
C SER A 66 -21.65 -3.85 10.54
N GLY A 67 -21.53 -3.58 9.24
CA GLY A 67 -21.98 -2.34 8.62
C GLY A 67 -20.91 -1.63 7.78
N LEU A 68 -21.35 -0.57 7.09
CA LEU A 68 -20.50 0.19 6.20
C LEU A 68 -19.59 1.16 6.97
N VAL A 69 -18.29 1.13 6.73
CA VAL A 69 -17.31 2.07 7.31
C VAL A 69 -17.75 3.53 7.08
N SER A 70 -18.26 3.85 5.89
CA SER A 70 -18.71 5.21 5.55
C SER A 70 -19.98 5.68 6.26
N GLU A 71 -20.66 4.81 7.00
CA GLU A 71 -21.87 5.13 7.79
C GLU A 71 -21.61 5.15 9.29
N MET A 72 -20.40 4.79 9.72
CA MET A 72 -19.98 4.76 11.12
C MET A 72 -19.02 5.93 11.42
N THR A 73 -19.10 6.47 12.61
CA THR A 73 -18.10 7.40 13.15
C THR A 73 -16.87 6.64 13.64
N LEU A 74 -15.77 7.35 13.85
CA LEU A 74 -14.57 6.74 14.45
C LEU A 74 -14.86 6.19 15.86
N GLU A 75 -15.69 6.87 16.64
CA GLU A 75 -16.08 6.42 17.99
C GLU A 75 -16.87 5.09 17.90
N GLU A 76 -17.83 4.97 16.99
CA GLU A 76 -18.59 3.73 16.75
C GLU A 76 -17.67 2.59 16.28
N LEU A 77 -16.66 2.87 15.46
CA LEU A 77 -15.68 1.86 15.04
C LEU A 77 -14.74 1.42 16.17
N ARG A 78 -14.38 2.33 17.09
CA ARG A 78 -13.45 2.05 18.20
C ARG A 78 -14.02 1.11 19.26
N VAL A 79 -15.34 0.95 19.35
CA VAL A 79 -15.96 -0.03 20.26
C VAL A 79 -15.98 -1.44 19.68
N LEU A 80 -15.68 -1.62 18.38
CA LEU A 80 -15.56 -2.91 17.75
C LEU A 80 -14.17 -3.50 17.96
N ASP A 81 -14.12 -4.81 18.07
CA ASP A 81 -12.86 -5.56 18.15
C ASP A 81 -12.42 -5.99 16.75
N PHE A 82 -11.26 -5.52 16.30
CA PHE A 82 -10.59 -5.89 15.05
C PHE A 82 -9.47 -6.91 15.26
N GLY A 83 -9.34 -7.42 16.48
CA GLY A 83 -8.37 -8.46 16.82
C GLY A 83 -8.84 -9.86 16.46
N ALA A 84 -8.06 -10.84 16.85
CA ALA A 84 -8.37 -12.26 16.75
C ALA A 84 -7.81 -13.01 17.95
N ASP A 85 -8.40 -14.19 18.26
CA ASP A 85 -7.86 -15.17 19.19
C ASP A 85 -7.51 -14.63 20.59
N GLY A 86 -8.40 -13.78 21.15
CA GLY A 86 -8.22 -13.26 22.50
C GLY A 86 -7.22 -12.12 22.62
N SER A 87 -6.77 -11.55 21.51
CA SER A 87 -5.95 -10.34 21.45
C SER A 87 -6.78 -9.18 20.85
N PRO A 88 -7.58 -8.46 21.65
CA PRO A 88 -8.40 -7.36 21.16
C PRO A 88 -7.57 -6.27 20.48
N ALA A 89 -8.11 -5.70 19.40
CA ALA A 89 -7.50 -4.59 18.69
C ALA A 89 -8.55 -3.55 18.30
N SER A 90 -8.23 -2.28 18.48
CA SER A 90 -9.06 -1.18 17.98
C SER A 90 -8.82 -0.96 16.47
N VAL A 91 -9.80 -0.36 15.79
CA VAL A 91 -9.58 0.15 14.43
C VAL A 91 -8.39 1.11 14.42
N LEU A 92 -7.48 0.92 13.46
CA LEU A 92 -6.32 1.79 13.31
C LEU A 92 -6.66 2.95 12.38
N THR A 93 -6.37 4.18 12.80
CA THR A 93 -6.44 5.35 11.92
C THR A 93 -5.16 5.50 11.11
N LEU A 94 -5.26 6.14 9.94
CA LEU A 94 -4.08 6.46 9.13
C LEU A 94 -3.08 7.33 9.92
N SER A 95 -3.56 8.24 10.76
CA SER A 95 -2.71 9.09 11.61
C SER A 95 -1.86 8.28 12.58
N GLU A 96 -2.45 7.28 13.24
CA GLU A 96 -1.73 6.39 14.15
C GLU A 96 -0.68 5.55 13.40
N LEU A 97 -1.03 5.05 12.21
CA LEU A 97 -0.07 4.31 11.37
C LEU A 97 1.08 5.19 10.88
N ILE A 98 0.81 6.42 10.43
CA ILE A 98 1.86 7.37 10.02
C ILE A 98 2.81 7.64 11.20
N SER A 99 2.27 7.89 12.41
CA SER A 99 3.07 8.09 13.62
C SER A 99 3.97 6.90 13.89
N LEU A 100 3.43 5.68 13.89
CA LEU A 100 4.22 4.45 14.07
C LEU A 100 5.40 4.36 13.08
N VAL A 101 5.11 4.56 11.79
CA VAL A 101 6.12 4.42 10.73
C VAL A 101 7.19 5.53 10.81
N LEU A 102 6.82 6.76 11.17
CA LEU A 102 7.77 7.87 11.29
C LEU A 102 8.62 7.78 12.56
N ASP A 103 8.06 7.23 13.63
CA ASP A 103 8.76 7.02 14.90
C ASP A 103 9.65 5.79 14.90
N TRP A 104 9.49 4.89 13.91
CA TRP A 104 10.33 3.72 13.75
C TRP A 104 11.75 4.11 13.29
N ARG A 105 12.70 4.12 14.25
CA ARG A 105 14.03 4.69 14.06
C ARG A 105 15.08 3.71 13.56
N SER A 106 14.82 2.41 13.59
CA SER A 106 15.81 1.41 13.18
C SER A 106 16.20 1.55 11.70
N ARG A 107 15.26 2.00 10.84
CA ARG A 107 15.49 2.32 9.44
C ARG A 107 14.34 3.16 8.84
N PRO A 108 14.62 3.94 7.79
CA PRO A 108 13.57 4.63 7.04
C PRO A 108 12.65 3.61 6.36
N THR A 109 11.38 3.56 6.75
CA THR A 109 10.36 2.68 6.17
C THR A 109 9.38 3.52 5.36
N LYS A 110 8.99 3.04 4.17
CA LYS A 110 7.99 3.71 3.33
C LYS A 110 6.57 3.26 3.69
N LEU A 111 5.62 4.18 3.55
CA LEU A 111 4.20 3.90 3.73
C LEU A 111 3.52 3.90 2.35
N PHE A 112 2.92 2.77 1.97
CA PHE A 112 2.12 2.60 0.77
C PHE A 112 0.65 2.67 1.14
N ILE A 113 -0.08 3.66 0.60
CA ILE A 113 -1.44 3.96 1.01
C ILE A 113 -2.38 3.79 -0.18
N GLU A 114 -3.23 2.76 -0.14
CA GLU A 114 -4.27 2.57 -1.14
C GLU A 114 -5.53 3.35 -0.77
N THR A 115 -5.98 4.25 -1.65
CA THR A 115 -7.31 4.84 -1.55
C THR A 115 -8.33 3.90 -2.20
N LYS A 116 -9.24 3.35 -1.38
CA LYS A 116 -10.25 2.38 -1.84
C LYS A 116 -11.42 3.07 -2.54
N HIS A 117 -11.74 2.60 -3.72
CA HIS A 117 -12.87 3.07 -4.54
C HIS A 117 -13.80 1.89 -4.93
N PRO A 118 -15.09 2.14 -5.24
CA PRO A 118 -15.79 3.44 -5.16
C PRO A 118 -16.02 3.90 -3.72
N VAL A 119 -16.10 5.22 -3.53
CA VAL A 119 -16.37 5.86 -2.24
C VAL A 119 -17.65 6.69 -2.29
N ARG A 120 -18.31 6.84 -1.13
CA ARG A 120 -19.52 7.64 -0.98
C ARG A 120 -19.28 9.14 -1.23
N TYR A 121 -18.07 9.62 -0.91
CA TYR A 121 -17.74 11.04 -0.80
C TYR A 121 -16.85 11.57 -1.94
N GLY A 122 -16.79 10.87 -3.07
CA GLY A 122 -16.02 11.29 -4.24
C GLY A 122 -14.54 11.55 -3.96
N ALA A 123 -14.04 12.75 -4.26
CA ALA A 123 -12.64 13.13 -4.09
C ALA A 123 -12.23 13.43 -2.63
N LEU A 124 -13.14 13.33 -1.67
CA LEU A 124 -12.84 13.71 -0.28
C LEU A 124 -11.77 12.83 0.35
N VAL A 125 -11.69 11.56 -0.05
CA VAL A 125 -10.67 10.62 0.44
C VAL A 125 -9.27 11.12 0.11
N GLU A 126 -9.02 11.50 -1.15
CA GLU A 126 -7.72 12.01 -1.57
C GLU A 126 -7.38 13.34 -0.89
N ASN A 127 -8.34 14.24 -0.74
CA ASN A 127 -8.14 15.53 -0.07
C ASN A 127 -7.78 15.32 1.41
N LYS A 128 -8.49 14.42 2.10
CA LYS A 128 -8.20 14.08 3.51
C LYS A 128 -6.83 13.39 3.64
N LEU A 129 -6.50 12.48 2.72
CA LEU A 129 -5.19 11.84 2.69
C LEU A 129 -4.06 12.88 2.54
N LEU A 130 -4.17 13.78 1.59
CA LEU A 130 -3.15 14.83 1.39
C LEU A 130 -3.03 15.75 2.61
N ALA A 131 -4.14 16.11 3.25
CA ALA A 131 -4.13 16.91 4.48
C ALA A 131 -3.41 16.18 5.63
N GLU A 132 -3.63 14.86 5.78
CA GLU A 132 -2.91 14.06 6.76
C GLU A 132 -1.40 14.02 6.46
N LEU A 133 -1.02 13.70 5.22
CA LEU A 133 0.39 13.67 4.82
C LEU A 133 1.07 15.04 5.01
N GLN A 134 0.33 16.15 4.78
CA GLN A 134 0.83 17.50 5.01
C GLN A 134 1.02 17.80 6.49
N ARG A 135 0.08 17.38 7.35
CA ARG A 135 0.18 17.51 8.81
C ARG A 135 1.42 16.83 9.37
N PHE A 136 1.81 15.68 8.79
CA PHE A 136 3.02 14.95 9.15
C PHE A 136 4.29 15.39 8.40
N GLY A 137 4.21 16.41 7.53
CA GLY A 137 5.36 16.93 6.78
C GLY A 137 5.89 16.01 5.67
N ILE A 138 5.11 15.03 5.20
CA ILE A 138 5.51 14.04 4.20
C ILE A 138 4.76 14.15 2.86
N ALA A 139 3.93 15.18 2.67
CA ALA A 139 3.19 15.40 1.41
C ALA A 139 4.07 15.95 0.27
N THR A 140 5.16 16.65 0.60
CA THR A 140 6.04 17.31 -0.37
C THR A 140 7.48 16.85 -0.20
N PRO A 141 7.82 15.62 -0.64
CA PRO A 141 9.18 15.12 -0.54
C PRO A 141 10.14 15.89 -1.45
N ALA A 142 11.42 15.91 -1.11
CA ALA A 142 12.47 16.55 -1.94
C ALA A 142 12.58 15.87 -3.34
N SER A 143 12.33 14.58 -3.40
CA SER A 143 12.21 13.79 -4.64
C SER A 143 11.38 12.54 -4.39
N ALA A 144 10.99 11.81 -5.44
CA ALA A 144 10.25 10.54 -5.33
C ALA A 144 11.01 9.50 -4.49
N ASP A 145 12.34 9.44 -4.60
CA ASP A 145 13.17 8.48 -3.87
C ASP A 145 13.21 8.79 -2.36
N HIS A 146 13.17 10.06 -1.99
CA HIS A 146 13.15 10.52 -0.60
C HIS A 146 11.74 10.51 0.01
N SER A 147 10.72 10.18 -0.79
CA SER A 147 9.35 10.11 -0.27
C SER A 147 9.20 8.99 0.77
N ARG A 148 8.58 9.35 1.90
CA ARG A 148 8.16 8.39 2.94
C ARG A 148 6.78 7.80 2.65
N ALA A 149 6.01 8.39 1.73
CA ALA A 149 4.68 7.94 1.33
C ALA A 149 4.61 7.66 -0.17
N VAL A 150 3.88 6.62 -0.53
CA VAL A 150 3.50 6.25 -1.90
C VAL A 150 1.98 6.08 -1.89
N VAL A 151 1.27 6.77 -2.78
CA VAL A 151 -0.19 6.66 -2.85
C VAL A 151 -0.60 5.74 -3.99
N MET A 152 -1.52 4.82 -3.70
CA MET A 152 -1.94 3.80 -4.66
C MET A 152 -3.46 3.81 -4.83
N SER A 153 -3.93 3.41 -6.00
CA SER A 153 -5.35 3.13 -6.23
C SER A 153 -5.59 2.32 -7.50
N PHE A 154 -6.66 1.52 -7.49
CA PHE A 154 -7.27 0.95 -8.71
C PHE A 154 -8.04 2.01 -9.52
N ALA A 155 -8.45 3.10 -8.90
CA ALA A 155 -9.15 4.18 -9.56
C ALA A 155 -8.15 5.15 -10.21
N ALA A 156 -8.06 5.15 -11.55
CA ALA A 156 -7.21 6.06 -12.29
C ALA A 156 -7.47 7.54 -11.94
N THR A 157 -8.72 7.91 -11.67
CA THR A 157 -9.10 9.26 -11.26
C THR A 157 -8.54 9.66 -9.90
N ALA A 158 -8.39 8.72 -8.96
CA ALA A 158 -7.74 8.97 -7.67
C ALA A 158 -6.25 9.27 -7.86
N VAL A 159 -5.55 8.42 -8.64
CA VAL A 159 -4.14 8.64 -9.01
C VAL A 159 -3.94 10.00 -9.67
N TRP A 160 -4.80 10.35 -10.63
CA TRP A 160 -4.75 11.65 -11.31
C TRP A 160 -4.93 12.84 -10.34
N ARG A 161 -5.89 12.76 -9.39
CA ARG A 161 -6.11 13.82 -8.39
C ARG A 161 -4.88 14.03 -7.51
N ILE A 162 -4.29 12.93 -7.00
CA ILE A 162 -3.06 12.98 -6.19
C ILE A 162 -1.91 13.60 -7.00
N ARG A 163 -1.69 13.16 -8.25
CA ARG A 163 -0.63 13.69 -9.10
C ARG A 163 -0.77 15.18 -9.40
N ARG A 164 -2.00 15.67 -9.54
CA ARG A 164 -2.25 17.11 -9.73
C ARG A 164 -2.00 17.93 -8.47
N ALA A 165 -2.39 17.40 -7.31
CA ALA A 165 -2.29 18.13 -6.03
C ALA A 165 -0.92 18.03 -5.38
N ALA A 166 -0.21 16.92 -5.55
CA ALA A 166 1.10 16.63 -4.97
C ALA A 166 2.03 15.97 -6.01
N PRO A 167 2.57 16.71 -6.99
CA PRO A 167 3.28 16.16 -8.14
C PRO A 167 4.60 15.44 -7.79
N LEU A 168 5.16 15.63 -6.62
CA LEU A 168 6.38 14.95 -6.16
C LEU A 168 6.09 13.67 -5.37
N LEU A 169 4.83 13.42 -4.95
CA LEU A 169 4.46 12.15 -4.33
C LEU A 169 4.46 11.03 -5.37
N PRO A 170 5.17 9.92 -5.10
CA PRO A 170 5.06 8.73 -5.93
C PRO A 170 3.65 8.16 -5.89
N THR A 171 3.20 7.65 -7.04
CA THR A 171 1.88 7.03 -7.15
C THR A 171 1.94 5.72 -7.92
N VAL A 172 1.11 4.75 -7.51
CA VAL A 172 0.95 3.46 -8.19
C VAL A 172 -0.46 3.36 -8.75
N LEU A 173 -0.57 3.10 -10.05
CA LEU A 173 -1.84 2.68 -10.65
C LEU A 173 -1.95 1.16 -10.53
N LEU A 174 -2.87 0.68 -9.68
CA LEU A 174 -3.13 -0.74 -9.48
C LEU A 174 -4.06 -1.30 -10.57
N GLY A 175 -3.90 -2.57 -10.90
CA GLY A 175 -4.78 -3.23 -11.86
C GLY A 175 -4.50 -4.72 -12.06
N GLU A 176 -5.50 -5.42 -12.58
CA GLU A 176 -5.42 -6.86 -12.92
C GLU A 176 -5.30 -7.12 -14.43
N SER A 177 -5.42 -6.07 -15.24
CA SER A 177 -5.34 -6.17 -16.71
C SER A 177 -4.00 -5.66 -17.23
N SER A 178 -3.25 -6.52 -17.91
CA SER A 178 -1.99 -6.15 -18.57
C SER A 178 -2.19 -5.07 -19.63
N ARG A 179 -3.31 -5.12 -20.37
CA ARG A 179 -3.68 -4.09 -21.35
C ARG A 179 -3.92 -2.73 -20.70
N TYR A 180 -4.57 -2.70 -19.52
CA TYR A 180 -4.81 -1.47 -18.78
C TYR A 180 -3.51 -0.86 -18.26
N LEU A 181 -2.67 -1.67 -17.60
CA LEU A 181 -1.40 -1.23 -16.99
C LEU A 181 -0.32 -0.92 -18.03
N GLY A 182 -0.22 -1.74 -19.09
CA GLY A 182 0.75 -1.56 -20.17
C GLY A 182 0.32 -0.55 -21.26
N GLY A 183 -0.92 -0.04 -21.17
CA GLY A 183 -1.48 0.92 -22.12
C GLY A 183 -1.27 2.39 -21.72
N SER A 184 -2.10 3.27 -22.26
CA SER A 184 -2.00 4.73 -22.01
C SER A 184 -2.50 5.17 -20.63
N ALA A 185 -3.24 4.34 -19.89
CA ALA A 185 -3.88 4.73 -18.64
C ALA A 185 -2.89 5.31 -17.62
N ALA A 186 -1.79 4.61 -17.35
CA ALA A 186 -0.76 5.07 -16.42
C ALA A 186 -0.11 6.39 -16.86
N THR A 187 0.08 6.59 -18.17
CA THR A 187 0.60 7.83 -18.75
C THR A 187 -0.40 8.98 -18.59
N THR A 188 -1.67 8.73 -18.91
CA THR A 188 -2.74 9.74 -18.85
C THR A 188 -2.93 10.30 -17.45
N VAL A 189 -2.81 9.44 -16.42
CA VAL A 189 -2.95 9.89 -15.02
C VAL A 189 -1.63 10.33 -14.39
N GLY A 190 -0.51 10.21 -15.09
CA GLY A 190 0.81 10.58 -14.61
C GLY A 190 1.34 9.67 -13.50
N ALA A 191 0.91 8.40 -13.45
CA ALA A 191 1.39 7.46 -12.44
C ALA A 191 2.91 7.23 -12.56
N THR A 192 3.60 7.16 -11.42
CA THR A 192 5.06 6.92 -11.37
C THR A 192 5.40 5.43 -11.31
N ALA A 193 4.40 4.61 -11.05
CA ALA A 193 4.53 3.15 -11.03
C ALA A 193 3.22 2.49 -11.50
N VAL A 194 3.33 1.22 -11.91
CA VAL A 194 2.19 0.33 -12.17
C VAL A 194 2.20 -0.83 -11.18
N GLY A 195 1.01 -1.28 -10.78
CA GLY A 195 0.85 -2.33 -9.76
C GLY A 195 0.03 -3.52 -10.26
N PRO A 196 0.61 -4.47 -11.02
CA PRO A 196 -0.04 -5.71 -11.38
C PRO A 196 -0.22 -6.65 -10.18
N SER A 197 -1.28 -7.48 -10.21
CA SER A 197 -1.31 -8.67 -9.38
C SER A 197 -0.22 -9.66 -9.80
N VAL A 198 0.22 -10.52 -8.88
CA VAL A 198 1.22 -11.56 -9.20
C VAL A 198 0.73 -12.50 -10.31
N LYS A 199 -0.56 -12.78 -10.35
CA LYS A 199 -1.17 -13.55 -11.45
C LYS A 199 -0.97 -12.85 -12.79
N THR A 200 -1.31 -11.55 -12.84
CA THR A 200 -1.12 -10.77 -14.07
C THR A 200 0.35 -10.73 -14.50
N LEU A 201 1.26 -10.65 -13.53
CA LEU A 201 2.70 -10.61 -13.80
C LEU A 201 3.23 -11.95 -14.32
N ARG A 202 2.76 -13.09 -13.79
CA ARG A 202 3.09 -14.43 -14.33
C ARG A 202 2.65 -14.58 -15.80
N ASP A 203 1.43 -14.12 -16.09
CA ASP A 203 0.85 -14.22 -17.42
C ASP A 203 1.48 -13.21 -18.41
N HIS A 204 2.03 -12.09 -17.89
CA HIS A 204 2.54 -10.95 -18.67
C HIS A 204 3.80 -10.34 -18.06
N PRO A 205 4.93 -11.10 -18.02
CA PRO A 205 6.19 -10.62 -17.42
C PRO A 205 6.78 -9.39 -18.12
N GLU A 206 6.48 -9.21 -19.40
CA GLU A 206 6.90 -8.05 -20.21
C GLU A 206 6.38 -6.70 -19.69
N LEU A 207 5.44 -6.70 -18.72
CA LEU A 207 4.94 -5.47 -18.10
C LEU A 207 6.04 -4.73 -17.33
N VAL A 208 7.01 -5.45 -16.75
CA VAL A 208 8.12 -4.83 -16.01
C VAL A 208 9.00 -4.01 -16.95
N ASP A 209 9.39 -4.62 -18.08
CA ASP A 209 10.20 -3.92 -19.09
C ASP A 209 9.45 -2.74 -19.72
N LYS A 210 8.15 -2.90 -20.00
CA LYS A 210 7.31 -1.81 -20.51
C LYS A 210 7.20 -0.66 -19.52
N ALA A 211 7.06 -0.97 -18.24
CA ALA A 211 7.04 0.05 -17.17
C ALA A 211 8.39 0.78 -17.09
N ALA A 212 9.49 0.03 -17.05
CA ALA A 212 10.85 0.56 -16.99
C ALA A 212 11.18 1.44 -18.21
N ALA A 213 10.82 1.01 -19.43
CA ALA A 213 10.98 1.80 -20.65
C ALA A 213 10.19 3.12 -20.63
N ALA A 214 9.10 3.16 -19.86
CA ALA A 214 8.32 4.38 -19.64
C ALA A 214 8.75 5.18 -18.40
N GLY A 215 9.90 4.85 -17.78
CA GLY A 215 10.42 5.50 -16.58
C GLY A 215 9.58 5.25 -15.33
N ARG A 216 8.89 4.13 -15.23
CA ARG A 216 8.02 3.75 -14.12
C ARG A 216 8.55 2.56 -13.35
N ALA A 217 8.35 2.57 -12.05
CA ALA A 217 8.56 1.42 -11.19
C ALA A 217 7.42 0.38 -11.33
N THR A 218 7.66 -0.83 -10.85
CA THR A 218 6.64 -1.89 -10.75
C THR A 218 6.44 -2.29 -9.30
N TYR A 219 5.18 -2.34 -8.87
CA TYR A 219 4.72 -2.82 -7.58
C TYR A 219 3.89 -4.09 -7.80
N CYS A 220 4.30 -5.24 -7.26
CA CYS A 220 3.58 -6.51 -7.45
C CYS A 220 2.89 -6.96 -6.16
N TRP A 221 1.63 -7.38 -6.26
CA TRP A 221 0.77 -7.80 -5.15
C TRP A 221 -0.06 -9.03 -5.50
N THR A 222 -0.48 -9.94 -4.61
CA THR A 222 0.16 -10.21 -3.34
C THR A 222 1.11 -11.37 -3.55
N VAL A 223 2.37 -11.23 -3.17
CA VAL A 223 3.45 -12.15 -3.50
C VAL A 223 3.84 -12.94 -2.26
N ASP A 224 3.18 -14.08 -2.04
CA ASP A 224 3.37 -14.90 -0.84
C ASP A 224 4.12 -16.22 -1.13
N ASP A 225 4.10 -16.69 -2.37
CA ASP A 225 4.79 -17.92 -2.77
C ASP A 225 6.28 -17.65 -3.04
N PRO A 226 7.21 -18.51 -2.55
CA PRO A 226 8.65 -18.34 -2.79
C PRO A 226 9.03 -18.30 -4.27
N GLY A 227 8.35 -19.06 -5.13
CA GLY A 227 8.59 -19.02 -6.58
C GLY A 227 8.22 -17.67 -7.19
N ASP A 228 7.18 -17.01 -6.68
CA ASP A 228 6.79 -15.68 -7.13
C ASP A 228 7.73 -14.58 -6.62
N VAL A 229 8.28 -14.76 -5.43
CA VAL A 229 9.32 -13.86 -4.90
C VAL A 229 10.54 -13.90 -5.84
N GLN A 230 10.97 -15.10 -6.23
CA GLN A 230 12.08 -15.28 -7.17
C GLN A 230 11.76 -14.70 -8.55
N LEU A 231 10.57 -14.99 -9.08
CA LEU A 231 10.10 -14.41 -10.34
C LEU A 231 10.15 -12.87 -10.33
N CYS A 232 9.63 -12.25 -9.28
CA CYS A 232 9.67 -10.79 -9.13
C CYS A 232 11.10 -10.25 -9.06
N ALA A 233 12.00 -10.95 -8.38
CA ALA A 233 13.41 -10.57 -8.28
C ALA A 233 14.10 -10.68 -9.64
N ASP A 234 13.89 -11.78 -10.37
CA ASP A 234 14.49 -12.01 -11.70
C ASP A 234 14.00 -11.00 -12.74
N LEU A 235 12.73 -10.60 -12.67
CA LEU A 235 12.15 -9.58 -13.54
C LEU A 235 12.54 -8.15 -13.17
N GLY A 236 13.17 -7.90 -12.01
CA GLY A 236 13.54 -6.56 -11.58
C GLY A 236 12.34 -5.72 -11.08
N VAL A 237 11.33 -6.37 -10.48
CA VAL A 237 10.22 -5.70 -9.80
C VAL A 237 10.77 -4.81 -8.70
N SER A 238 10.28 -3.57 -8.59
CA SER A 238 10.79 -2.59 -7.61
C SER A 238 10.30 -2.86 -6.19
N TRP A 239 9.02 -3.24 -6.02
CA TRP A 239 8.37 -3.47 -4.73
C TRP A 239 7.51 -4.73 -4.78
N ILE A 240 7.65 -5.57 -3.77
CA ILE A 240 6.86 -6.79 -3.57
C ILE A 240 5.98 -6.60 -2.33
N ALA A 241 4.66 -6.63 -2.49
CA ALA A 241 3.71 -6.67 -1.39
C ALA A 241 3.43 -8.10 -0.97
N THR A 242 3.59 -8.41 0.31
CA THR A 242 3.45 -9.77 0.85
C THR A 242 2.80 -9.77 2.23
N ASN A 243 2.05 -10.85 2.53
CA ASN A 243 1.51 -11.10 3.86
C ASN A 243 2.56 -11.68 4.84
N HIS A 244 3.73 -12.13 4.32
CA HIS A 244 4.82 -12.77 5.06
C HIS A 244 6.13 -11.99 4.96
N PRO A 245 6.24 -10.75 5.49
CA PRO A 245 7.40 -9.88 5.24
C PRO A 245 8.72 -10.50 5.69
N GLY A 246 8.81 -11.10 6.87
CA GLY A 246 10.04 -11.72 7.37
C GLY A 246 10.51 -12.89 6.50
N ARG A 247 9.58 -13.76 6.10
CA ARG A 247 9.89 -14.87 5.19
C ARG A 247 10.37 -14.38 3.83
N THR A 248 9.70 -13.40 3.27
CA THR A 248 10.06 -12.83 1.98
C THR A 248 11.42 -12.14 2.01
N LYS A 249 11.74 -11.42 3.10
CA LYS A 249 13.08 -10.83 3.32
C LYS A 249 14.18 -11.88 3.34
N ALA A 250 13.94 -13.03 3.97
CA ALA A 250 14.91 -14.11 4.05
C ALA A 250 15.18 -14.83 2.70
N LEU A 251 14.25 -14.73 1.75
CA LEU A 251 14.41 -15.30 0.39
C LEU A 251 15.20 -14.41 -0.55
N LEU A 252 15.33 -13.13 -0.24
CA LEU A 252 16.02 -12.14 -1.08
C LEU A 252 17.47 -11.95 -0.61
N PRO A 253 18.41 -11.66 -1.53
CA PRO A 253 19.77 -11.33 -1.15
C PRO A 253 19.79 -10.11 -0.22
N ALA A 254 20.71 -10.08 0.73
CA ALA A 254 20.94 -8.91 1.56
C ALA A 254 21.33 -7.70 0.68
N ALA A 255 20.68 -6.55 0.91
CA ALA A 255 20.89 -5.33 0.15
C ALA A 255 22.21 -4.63 0.52
#